data_dad052f92c2a588592ddd1808e26d28b
#
_entry.id   dad052f92c2a588592ddd1808e26d28b
#
_cell.length_a   1.000
_cell.length_b   1.000
_cell.length_c   1.000
_cell.angle_alpha   90.00
_cell.angle_beta   90.00
_cell.angle_gamma   90.00
#
_symmetry.space_group_name_H-M   'P 1'
#
loop_
_entity.id
_entity.type
_entity.pdbx_description
1 polymer ?
#
loop_
_entity_poly.entity_id
_entity_poly.type
_entity_poly.pdbx_seq_one_letter_code
_entity_poly.pdbx_strand_id
1 'polypeptide(L)'
;AENSADDAEIGLVDTYVQIGNCHSDSLLSAGQNISDNLMSANNNALDSIAISGHSKITVGVPVYFFFQLNSDKLVDESQIVNLDDIAKISKAHNLKVAISGAADSATGTQSINQELAQRRARYIAQMLVDKGVFESLIHLHSFGGIDKYKVNDSNRFAVVMLTE
;
A
#
# COMPACT_ATOMS: atom_id res chain seq x y z
N ALA A 1 32.46 31.44 -9.04
CA ALA A 1 31.69 30.64 -9.96
C ALA A 1 30.74 29.78 -9.13
N GLU A 2 29.49 30.21 -9.08
CA GLU A 2 28.38 29.58 -8.39
C GLU A 2 27.86 28.43 -9.24
N ASN A 3 27.74 27.22 -8.66
CA ASN A 3 26.95 26.15 -9.23
C ASN A 3 25.70 25.99 -8.39
N SER A 4 24.64 26.49 -8.94
CA SER A 4 23.26 26.21 -8.52
C SER A 4 22.93 24.77 -8.90
N ALA A 5 22.67 23.92 -7.91
CA ALA A 5 22.09 22.61 -8.10
C ALA A 5 20.58 22.79 -7.99
N ASP A 6 19.89 22.51 -9.08
CA ASP A 6 18.43 22.45 -9.13
C ASP A 6 17.93 21.29 -8.27
N ASP A 7 17.32 21.63 -7.15
CA ASP A 7 16.51 20.73 -6.35
C ASP A 7 15.21 20.46 -7.09
N ALA A 8 15.12 19.30 -7.71
CA ALA A 8 13.83 18.78 -8.18
C ALA A 8 13.02 18.31 -6.97
N GLU A 9 12.23 19.20 -6.46
CA GLU A 9 11.22 18.95 -5.44
C GLU A 9 10.14 18.03 -6.02
N ILE A 10 10.26 16.72 -5.75
CA ILE A 10 9.17 15.78 -6.01
C ILE A 10 8.15 16.03 -4.90
N GLY A 11 7.11 16.79 -5.24
CA GLY A 11 6.00 17.05 -4.35
C GLY A 11 5.28 15.76 -3.96
N LEU A 12 5.68 15.18 -2.84
CA LEU A 12 4.87 14.19 -2.14
C LEU A 12 3.74 14.94 -1.46
N VAL A 13 2.54 14.75 -1.95
CA VAL A 13 1.33 15.26 -1.30
C VAL A 13 1.20 14.54 0.03
N ASP A 14 1.40 15.26 1.13
CA ASP A 14 1.11 14.79 2.48
C ASP A 14 -0.40 14.51 2.61
N THR A 15 -0.77 13.27 2.39
CA THR A 15 -2.12 12.83 2.72
C THR A 15 -2.04 12.10 4.06
N TYR A 16 -2.31 12.83 5.12
CA TYR A 16 -2.55 12.28 6.45
C TYR A 16 -3.80 11.40 6.41
N VAL A 17 -3.62 10.10 6.54
CA VAL A 17 -4.73 9.22 6.89
C VAL A 17 -4.95 9.35 8.40
N GLN A 18 -5.95 10.12 8.81
CA GLN A 18 -6.46 10.06 10.18
C GLN A 18 -7.07 8.68 10.40
N ILE A 19 -6.48 7.94 11.32
CA ILE A 19 -7.11 6.74 11.87
C ILE A 19 -8.23 7.25 12.78
N GLY A 20 -9.44 7.29 12.22
CA GLY A 20 -10.64 7.62 12.96
C GLY A 20 -10.93 6.54 14.01
N ASN A 21 -11.02 6.96 15.27
CA ASN A 21 -11.56 6.16 16.36
C ASN A 21 -12.94 5.63 15.99
N CYS A 22 -13.06 4.30 15.90
CA CYS A 22 -14.37 3.65 15.90
C CYS A 22 -14.99 3.75 17.26
N HIS A 23 -15.88 4.72 17.44
CA HIS A 23 -16.84 4.69 18.53
C HIS A 23 -18.01 3.83 18.08
N SER A 24 -18.20 2.74 18.79
CA SER A 24 -19.37 1.88 18.67
C SER A 24 -20.58 2.61 19.24
N ASP A 25 -21.57 2.87 18.40
CA ASP A 25 -22.93 3.05 18.87
C ASP A 25 -23.87 2.26 17.96
N SER A 26 -24.47 1.26 18.61
CA SER A 26 -25.59 0.49 18.14
C SER A 26 -26.83 1.38 18.04
N LEU A 27 -27.65 1.16 17.03
CA LEU A 27 -29.12 1.15 17.12
C LEU A 27 -29.72 0.69 15.77
N LEU A 28 -30.21 -0.51 15.80
CA LEU A 28 -31.54 -1.04 15.45
C LEU A 28 -32.41 -0.20 14.50
N SER A 29 -32.89 -0.87 13.48
CA SER A 29 -34.31 -1.02 13.16
C SER A 29 -34.69 -0.76 11.72
N ALA A 30 -35.38 -1.77 11.24
CA ALA A 30 -36.47 -1.76 10.27
C ALA A 30 -36.13 -1.55 8.80
N GLY A 31 -36.29 -2.64 8.12
CA GLY A 31 -36.73 -2.97 6.85
C GLY A 31 -37.56 -2.00 6.04
N GLN A 32 -37.33 -2.04 4.74
CA GLN A 32 -38.35 -2.16 3.73
C GLN A 32 -37.72 -2.30 2.34
N ASN A 33 -38.27 -3.24 1.60
CA ASN A 33 -38.09 -3.45 0.17
C ASN A 33 -38.33 -2.17 -0.62
N ILE A 34 -37.53 -1.95 -1.65
CA ILE A 34 -38.06 -1.42 -2.92
C ILE A 34 -37.24 -1.97 -4.06
N SER A 35 -37.91 -2.67 -4.92
CA SER A 35 -37.55 -3.10 -6.25
C SER A 35 -37.30 -1.92 -7.18
N ASP A 36 -36.46 -2.18 -8.17
CA ASP A 36 -36.52 -1.62 -9.51
C ASP A 36 -36.33 -0.10 -9.71
N ASN A 37 -35.17 0.26 -10.21
CA ASN A 37 -35.15 1.00 -11.46
C ASN A 37 -33.81 0.84 -12.20
N LEU A 38 -33.92 0.28 -13.37
CA LEU A 38 -32.87 0.22 -14.39
C LEU A 38 -32.64 1.61 -14.99
N MET A 39 -31.37 1.76 -15.41
CA MET A 39 -30.89 2.70 -16.43
C MET A 39 -30.55 4.12 -16.00
N SER A 40 -29.26 4.36 -15.82
CA SER A 40 -28.57 5.28 -16.72
C SER A 40 -27.05 5.07 -16.61
N ALA A 41 -26.47 4.64 -17.71
CA ALA A 41 -25.04 4.61 -17.90
C ALA A 41 -24.47 6.02 -17.89
N ASN A 42 -23.49 6.29 -17.02
CA ASN A 42 -22.51 7.33 -17.26
C ASN A 42 -21.16 6.90 -16.70
N ASN A 43 -20.25 6.74 -17.62
CA ASN A 43 -18.86 6.45 -17.46
C ASN A 43 -18.15 7.52 -16.64
N ASN A 44 -17.81 7.22 -15.43
CA ASN A 44 -16.70 7.75 -14.64
C ASN A 44 -16.63 6.98 -13.33
N ALA A 45 -16.43 5.69 -13.41
CA ALA A 45 -16.43 4.83 -12.24
C ALA A 45 -15.11 4.07 -12.15
N LEU A 46 -14.03 4.77 -11.83
CA LEU A 46 -12.95 4.23 -11.03
C LEU A 46 -13.19 4.55 -9.54
N ASP A 47 -14.46 4.69 -9.17
CA ASP A 47 -14.87 4.85 -7.79
C ASP A 47 -14.96 3.50 -7.10
N SER A 48 -13.96 3.26 -6.27
CA SER A 48 -14.01 2.37 -5.10
C SER A 48 -14.76 1.05 -5.31
N ILE A 49 -14.06 0.05 -5.82
CA ILE A 49 -14.54 -1.34 -5.77
C ILE A 49 -14.56 -1.76 -4.30
N ALA A 50 -15.72 -1.67 -3.68
CA ALA A 50 -15.95 -2.20 -2.35
C ALA A 50 -16.09 -3.72 -2.45
N ILE A 51 -15.01 -4.44 -2.14
CA ILE A 51 -15.07 -5.88 -1.93
C ILE A 51 -15.61 -6.10 -0.52
N SER A 52 -16.70 -6.85 -0.45
CA SER A 52 -17.46 -7.21 0.76
C SER A 52 -16.60 -7.34 2.02
N GLY A 53 -16.75 -6.39 2.93
CA GLY A 53 -16.53 -6.58 4.36
C GLY A 53 -15.16 -6.26 4.95
N HIS A 54 -14.08 -6.11 4.17
CA HIS A 54 -12.73 -5.89 4.71
C HIS A 54 -11.94 -4.96 3.78
N SER A 55 -11.19 -4.08 4.31
CA SER A 55 -10.33 -3.04 3.75
C SER A 55 -10.62 -2.56 2.30
N LYS A 56 -10.94 -1.28 2.20
CA LYS A 56 -11.15 -0.60 0.91
C LYS A 56 -9.79 -0.31 0.27
N ILE A 57 -9.34 -1.17 -0.64
CA ILE A 57 -8.17 -0.93 -1.47
C ILE A 57 -8.58 -0.05 -2.66
N THR A 58 -7.89 1.08 -2.85
CA THR A 58 -8.18 2.05 -3.92
C THR A 58 -6.95 2.23 -4.80
N VAL A 59 -7.14 2.35 -6.11
CA VAL A 59 -6.06 2.65 -7.05
C VAL A 59 -5.44 4.00 -6.70
N GLY A 60 -4.11 4.08 -6.71
CA GLY A 60 -3.36 5.28 -6.34
C GLY A 60 -3.21 5.53 -4.83
N VAL A 61 -3.84 4.70 -3.99
CA VAL A 61 -3.73 4.82 -2.52
C VAL A 61 -2.69 3.82 -2.00
N PRO A 62 -1.67 4.28 -1.24
CA PRO A 62 -0.64 3.41 -0.70
C PRO A 62 -1.15 2.55 0.45
N VAL A 63 -0.75 1.28 0.45
CA VAL A 63 -0.96 0.32 1.54
C VAL A 63 0.39 -0.04 2.14
N TYR A 64 0.55 0.14 3.45
CA TYR A 64 1.81 -0.08 4.17
C TYR A 64 1.83 -1.43 4.86
N PHE A 65 2.97 -2.12 4.77
CA PHE A 65 3.28 -3.38 5.44
C PHE A 65 4.52 -3.15 6.30
N PHE A 66 4.38 -3.26 7.61
CA PHE A 66 5.47 -2.99 8.55
C PHE A 66 6.26 -4.23 8.90
N PHE A 67 7.57 -4.07 9.04
CA PHE A 67 8.52 -5.15 9.27
C PHE A 67 9.24 -5.02 10.60
N GLN A 68 9.64 -6.17 11.14
CA GLN A 68 10.46 -6.26 12.34
C GLN A 68 11.86 -5.66 12.10
N LEU A 69 12.52 -5.28 13.20
CA LEU A 69 13.88 -4.77 13.15
C LEU A 69 14.80 -5.79 12.48
N ASN A 70 15.65 -5.32 11.59
CA ASN A 70 16.67 -6.11 10.88
C ASN A 70 16.13 -7.41 10.23
N SER A 71 14.88 -7.38 9.80
CA SER A 71 14.15 -8.54 9.27
C SER A 71 13.24 -8.14 8.11
N ASP A 72 12.93 -9.12 7.27
CA ASP A 72 11.89 -9.11 6.26
C ASP A 72 10.61 -9.85 6.71
N LYS A 73 10.46 -10.08 8.03
CA LYS A 73 9.24 -10.60 8.63
C LYS A 73 8.30 -9.46 9.00
N LEU A 74 7.03 -9.62 8.72
CA LEU A 74 6.00 -8.68 9.11
C LEU A 74 5.90 -8.57 10.64
N VAL A 75 5.58 -7.37 11.12
CA VAL A 75 5.24 -7.14 12.54
C VAL A 75 3.93 -7.83 12.89
N ASP A 76 2.98 -7.80 11.96
CA ASP A 76 1.67 -8.41 12.11
C ASP A 76 1.30 -9.13 10.80
N GLU A 77 1.19 -10.46 10.87
CA GLU A 77 0.84 -11.29 9.72
C GLU A 77 -0.62 -11.11 9.28
N SER A 78 -1.48 -10.55 10.11
CA SER A 78 -2.87 -10.25 9.72
C SER A 78 -2.95 -9.23 8.56
N GLN A 79 -1.90 -8.44 8.34
CA GLN A 79 -1.79 -7.53 7.20
C GLN A 79 -1.81 -8.25 5.84
N ILE A 80 -1.51 -9.55 5.81
CA ILE A 80 -1.51 -10.35 4.58
C ILE A 80 -2.88 -10.36 3.90
N VAL A 81 -3.96 -10.20 4.64
CA VAL A 81 -5.31 -10.08 4.08
C VAL A 81 -5.43 -8.95 3.05
N ASN A 82 -4.69 -7.86 3.25
CA ASN A 82 -4.66 -6.74 2.30
C ASN A 82 -4.03 -7.14 0.96
N LEU A 83 -3.07 -8.08 0.97
CA LEU A 83 -2.47 -8.61 -0.27
C LEU A 83 -3.46 -9.46 -1.08
N ASP A 84 -4.39 -10.14 -0.42
CA ASP A 84 -5.45 -10.89 -1.11
C ASP A 84 -6.35 -9.93 -1.90
N ASP A 85 -6.72 -8.81 -1.31
CA ASP A 85 -7.55 -7.81 -1.97
C ASP A 85 -6.78 -7.08 -3.10
N ILE A 86 -5.51 -6.71 -2.86
CA ILE A 86 -4.63 -6.14 -3.88
C ILE A 86 -4.51 -7.10 -5.07
N ALA A 87 -4.25 -8.38 -4.82
CA ALA A 87 -4.11 -9.39 -5.87
C ALA A 87 -5.40 -9.58 -6.67
N LYS A 88 -6.56 -9.61 -5.99
CA LYS A 88 -7.87 -9.70 -6.66
C LYS A 88 -8.11 -8.52 -7.59
N ILE A 89 -7.88 -7.30 -7.11
CA ILE A 89 -8.12 -6.07 -7.88
C ILE A 89 -7.14 -5.97 -9.05
N SER A 90 -5.84 -6.21 -8.81
CA SER A 90 -4.82 -6.20 -9.86
C SER A 90 -5.18 -7.17 -11.00
N LYS A 91 -5.54 -8.41 -10.67
CA LYS A 91 -5.92 -9.42 -11.66
C LYS A 91 -7.21 -9.09 -12.40
N ALA A 92 -8.22 -8.59 -11.69
CA ALA A 92 -9.53 -8.28 -12.27
C ALA A 92 -9.46 -7.13 -13.28
N HIS A 93 -8.58 -6.16 -13.05
CA HIS A 93 -8.48 -4.94 -13.85
C HIS A 93 -7.15 -4.79 -14.59
N ASN A 94 -6.28 -5.81 -14.54
CA ASN A 94 -4.94 -5.79 -15.14
C ASN A 94 -4.10 -4.58 -14.71
N LEU A 95 -4.19 -4.22 -13.41
CA LEU A 95 -3.49 -3.08 -12.84
C LEU A 95 -2.06 -3.44 -12.45
N LYS A 96 -1.16 -2.51 -12.66
CA LYS A 96 0.22 -2.62 -12.18
C LYS A 96 0.27 -2.48 -10.66
N VAL A 97 1.25 -3.13 -10.05
CA VAL A 97 1.50 -3.08 -8.62
C VAL A 97 2.89 -2.51 -8.38
N ALA A 98 2.96 -1.28 -7.93
CA ALA A 98 4.21 -0.64 -7.52
C ALA A 98 4.50 -1.00 -6.06
N ILE A 99 5.68 -1.54 -5.79
CA ILE A 99 6.12 -1.95 -4.45
C ILE A 99 7.44 -1.26 -4.14
N SER A 100 7.50 -0.53 -3.04
CA SER A 100 8.72 0.13 -2.59
C SER A 100 9.05 -0.26 -1.16
N GLY A 101 10.23 -0.83 -0.95
CA GLY A 101 10.74 -1.21 0.36
C GLY A 101 11.56 -0.10 1.02
N ALA A 102 11.53 -0.05 2.35
CA ALA A 102 12.31 0.87 3.17
C ALA A 102 12.88 0.18 4.41
N ALA A 103 14.05 0.66 4.86
CA ALA A 103 14.65 0.33 6.14
C ALA A 103 14.92 1.61 6.93
N ASP A 104 14.96 1.53 8.28
CA ASP A 104 15.35 2.70 9.05
C ASP A 104 16.85 2.98 8.93
N SER A 105 17.24 4.25 8.82
CA SER A 105 18.65 4.66 8.72
C SER A 105 19.35 4.76 10.08
N ALA A 106 18.61 4.66 11.20
CA ALA A 106 19.16 4.75 12.54
C ALA A 106 19.97 3.50 12.93
N THR A 107 19.77 2.39 12.22
CA THR A 107 20.45 1.11 12.46
C THR A 107 21.09 0.58 11.17
N GLY A 108 22.26 -0.07 11.30
CA GLY A 108 22.96 -0.66 10.17
C GLY A 108 23.73 0.35 9.32
N THR A 109 24.32 -0.13 8.24
CA THR A 109 25.01 0.69 7.23
C THR A 109 24.07 0.97 6.06
N GLN A 110 24.42 1.96 5.24
CA GLN A 110 23.66 2.26 4.03
C GLN A 110 23.49 1.02 3.11
N SER A 111 24.54 0.23 2.94
CA SER A 111 24.51 -0.98 2.12
C SER A 111 23.57 -2.03 2.69
N ILE A 112 23.62 -2.28 4.02
CA ILE A 112 22.73 -3.23 4.70
C ILE A 112 21.28 -2.76 4.58
N ASN A 113 21.01 -1.48 4.79
CA ASN A 113 19.67 -0.93 4.72
C ASN A 113 19.11 -0.97 3.29
N GLN A 114 19.96 -0.76 2.28
CA GLN A 114 19.56 -0.89 0.88
C GLN A 114 19.14 -2.34 0.56
N GLU A 115 19.94 -3.31 0.99
CA GLU A 115 19.65 -4.72 0.80
C GLU A 115 18.37 -5.14 1.55
N LEU A 116 18.22 -4.70 2.79
CA LEU A 116 17.04 -5.02 3.61
C LEU A 116 15.75 -4.43 3.01
N ALA A 117 15.82 -3.20 2.54
CA ALA A 117 14.70 -2.57 1.85
C ALA A 117 14.30 -3.35 0.58
N GLN A 118 15.28 -3.80 -0.21
CA GLN A 118 15.01 -4.64 -1.38
C GLN A 118 14.40 -6.00 -0.99
N ARG A 119 14.89 -6.65 0.06
CA ARG A 119 14.33 -7.93 0.54
C ARG A 119 12.87 -7.78 0.94
N ARG A 120 12.52 -6.71 1.64
CA ARG A 120 11.13 -6.41 2.03
C ARG A 120 10.22 -6.23 0.82
N ALA A 121 10.67 -5.47 -0.18
CA ALA A 121 9.91 -5.32 -1.41
C ALA A 121 9.71 -6.66 -2.13
N ARG A 122 10.77 -7.48 -2.24
CA ARG A 122 10.70 -8.81 -2.86
C ARG A 122 9.80 -9.77 -2.09
N TYR A 123 9.80 -9.73 -0.77
CA TYR A 123 8.93 -10.54 0.06
C TYR A 123 7.46 -10.30 -0.27
N ILE A 124 7.03 -9.04 -0.33
CA ILE A 124 5.66 -8.67 -0.71
C ILE A 124 5.36 -9.06 -2.16
N ALA A 125 6.30 -8.84 -3.08
CA ALA A 125 6.15 -9.23 -4.48
C ALA A 125 5.93 -10.73 -4.64
N GLN A 126 6.74 -11.56 -3.96
CA GLN A 126 6.59 -13.01 -4.01
C GLN A 126 5.22 -13.45 -3.52
N MET A 127 4.74 -12.87 -2.41
CA MET A 127 3.39 -13.17 -1.92
C MET A 127 2.30 -12.81 -2.93
N LEU A 128 2.44 -11.72 -3.68
CA LEU A 128 1.49 -11.36 -4.73
C LEU A 128 1.56 -12.31 -5.93
N VAL A 129 2.75 -12.75 -6.31
CA VAL A 129 2.93 -13.79 -7.35
C VAL A 129 2.30 -15.11 -6.91
N ASP A 130 2.49 -15.54 -5.66
CA ASP A 130 1.89 -16.74 -5.09
C ASP A 130 0.34 -16.65 -5.07
N LYS A 131 -0.21 -15.43 -4.99
CA LYS A 131 -1.65 -15.15 -5.12
C LYS A 131 -2.11 -14.99 -6.59
N GLY A 132 -1.20 -15.21 -7.55
CA GLY A 132 -1.47 -15.26 -8.99
C GLY A 132 -1.45 -13.91 -9.70
N VAL A 133 -0.79 -12.90 -9.14
CA VAL A 133 -0.47 -11.66 -9.88
C VAL A 133 0.68 -11.94 -10.84
N PHE A 134 0.56 -11.52 -12.09
CA PHE A 134 1.63 -11.69 -13.06
C PHE A 134 2.86 -10.85 -12.71
N GLU A 135 4.06 -11.42 -12.75
CA GLU A 135 5.32 -10.71 -12.49
C GLU A 135 5.49 -9.46 -13.36
N SER A 136 4.99 -9.50 -14.60
CA SER A 136 5.05 -8.36 -15.53
C SER A 136 4.27 -7.13 -15.06
N LEU A 137 3.34 -7.30 -14.12
CA LEU A 137 2.58 -6.20 -13.51
C LEU A 137 3.24 -5.65 -12.24
N ILE A 138 4.27 -6.31 -11.70
CA ILE A 138 4.92 -5.93 -10.45
C ILE A 138 6.16 -5.09 -10.73
N HIS A 139 6.19 -3.90 -10.16
CA HIS A 139 7.33 -2.97 -10.26
C HIS A 139 7.94 -2.78 -8.88
N LEU A 140 9.23 -3.14 -8.75
CA LEU A 140 9.96 -3.08 -7.49
C LEU A 140 10.84 -1.83 -7.42
N HIS A 141 10.77 -1.14 -6.28
CA HIS A 141 11.64 -0.03 -5.92
C HIS A 141 12.21 -0.23 -4.52
N SER A 142 13.23 0.53 -4.18
CA SER A 142 13.82 0.54 -2.85
C SER A 142 14.20 1.97 -2.48
N PHE A 143 13.79 2.40 -1.30
CA PHE A 143 14.19 3.69 -0.74
C PHE A 143 15.51 3.58 0.07
N GLY A 144 15.99 2.35 0.34
CA GLY A 144 17.15 2.14 1.20
C GLY A 144 16.85 2.48 2.66
N GLY A 145 17.86 3.03 3.33
CA GLY A 145 17.70 3.54 4.70
C GLY A 145 17.09 4.93 4.69
N ILE A 146 15.98 5.10 5.42
CA ILE A 146 15.26 6.37 5.54
C ILE A 146 15.08 6.76 7.01
N ASP A 147 14.88 8.05 7.28
CA ASP A 147 14.48 8.60 8.57
C ASP A 147 13.26 9.53 8.46
N LYS A 148 12.38 9.24 7.54
CA LYS A 148 11.19 10.04 7.24
C LYS A 148 10.29 10.27 8.46
N TYR A 149 10.18 9.25 9.30
CA TYR A 149 9.33 9.29 10.50
C TYR A 149 10.18 9.31 11.76
N LYS A 150 9.76 10.10 12.78
CA LYS A 150 10.47 10.23 14.06
C LYS A 150 10.60 8.91 14.84
N VAL A 151 9.64 8.01 14.67
CA VAL A 151 9.68 6.67 15.26
C VAL A 151 10.38 5.74 14.28
N ASN A 152 11.51 5.18 14.68
CA ASN A 152 12.34 4.34 13.80
C ASN A 152 11.57 3.15 13.22
N ASP A 153 10.69 2.54 14.02
CA ASP A 153 9.86 1.41 13.59
C ASP A 153 8.96 1.76 12.39
N SER A 154 8.51 3.02 12.34
CA SER A 154 7.68 3.52 11.24
C SER A 154 8.45 3.69 9.92
N ASN A 155 9.78 3.57 9.93
CA ASN A 155 10.63 3.59 8.73
C ASN A 155 10.93 2.19 8.18
N ARG A 156 10.37 1.12 8.77
CA ARG A 156 10.57 -0.28 8.40
C ARG A 156 9.36 -0.83 7.68
N PHE A 157 9.20 -0.50 6.41
CA PHE A 157 8.00 -0.88 5.67
C PHE A 157 8.28 -1.32 4.23
N ALA A 158 7.30 -1.95 3.63
CA ALA A 158 7.07 -1.92 2.19
C ALA A 158 5.72 -1.25 1.94
N VAL A 159 5.68 -0.36 0.97
CA VAL A 159 4.46 0.27 0.50
C VAL A 159 4.07 -0.31 -0.84
N VAL A 160 2.80 -0.63 -0.98
CA VAL A 160 2.20 -1.19 -2.20
C VAL A 160 1.14 -0.23 -2.70
N MET A 161 1.14 0.03 -3.99
CA MET A 161 0.17 0.89 -4.64
C MET A 161 -0.26 0.27 -5.98
N LEU A 162 -1.57 0.20 -6.21
CA LEU A 162 -2.13 -0.15 -7.51
C LEU A 162 -2.07 1.07 -8.44
N THR A 163 -1.62 0.85 -9.67
CA THR A 163 -1.53 1.88 -10.72
C THR A 163 -2.05 1.34 -12.05
N GLU A 164 -2.43 2.24 -12.94
CA GLU A 164 -2.82 1.92 -14.32
C GLU A 164 -1.63 1.52 -15.20
#